data_07b136c8a9ac7351fd0595eb4ff68878
#
_entry.id   07b136c8a9ac7351fd0595eb4ff68878
#
_cell.length_a   1.000
_cell.length_b   1.000
_cell.length_c   1.000
_cell.angle_alpha   90.00
_cell.angle_beta   90.00
_cell.angle_gamma   90.00
#
_symmetry.space_group_name_H-M   'P 1'
#
loop_
_entity.id
_entity.type
_entity.pdbx_description
1 polymer ?
#
loop_
_entity_poly.entity_id
_entity_poly.type
_entity_poly.pdbx_seq_one_letter_code
_entity_poly.pdbx_strand_id
1 'polypeptide(L)'
;MSQLHLIDHPMIQHKLTIMRKKETGSKDFRILLREISLLMGYEITRDLPLDDVEIETPICKMTARKVSGRKMAIVPILRAGLGMVEGLQTLVPVAKVGHIGLYRDETTHNSVVYYCKLPEDISQRLVIVTDPMLATGGSSCDALAMLKERGCTNIRLMCLVAAPEGIARVQKEHPDVDIYVAAVDECLNRDAYIVPGLGDAGDRIFGTK
;
A
#
# COMPACT_ATOMS: atom_id res chain seq x y z
N MET A 1 -17.87 -4.74 5.75
CA MET A 1 -16.86 -5.74 6.18
C MET A 1 -15.65 -5.59 5.30
N SER A 2 -14.45 -5.58 5.87
CA SER A 2 -13.18 -5.54 5.13
C SER A 2 -13.12 -6.65 4.08
N GLN A 3 -12.83 -6.29 2.85
CA GLN A 3 -12.66 -7.24 1.75
C GLN A 3 -11.17 -7.43 1.45
N LEU A 4 -10.81 -8.68 1.15
CA LEU A 4 -9.48 -9.00 0.63
C LEU A 4 -9.56 -9.04 -0.90
N HIS A 5 -8.81 -8.18 -1.55
CA HIS A 5 -8.68 -8.11 -3.00
C HIS A 5 -7.33 -8.70 -3.41
N LEU A 6 -7.34 -9.94 -3.92
CA LEU A 6 -6.16 -10.55 -4.51
C LEU A 6 -6.03 -10.07 -5.97
N ILE A 7 -4.93 -9.40 -6.26
CA ILE A 7 -4.64 -8.89 -7.61
C ILE A 7 -3.71 -9.88 -8.32
N ASP A 8 -4.29 -10.91 -8.90
CA ASP A 8 -3.60 -12.05 -9.51
C ASP A 8 -3.28 -11.86 -11.00
N HIS A 9 -3.25 -10.63 -11.47
CA HIS A 9 -2.95 -10.31 -12.87
C HIS A 9 -1.61 -10.92 -13.32
N PRO A 10 -1.53 -11.60 -14.51
CA PRO A 10 -0.34 -12.33 -14.96
C PRO A 10 0.95 -11.49 -14.95
N MET A 11 0.88 -10.20 -15.32
CA MET A 11 2.06 -9.31 -15.30
C MET A 11 2.55 -9.01 -13.89
N ILE A 12 1.66 -8.93 -12.91
CA ILE A 12 2.02 -8.76 -11.49
C ILE A 12 2.69 -10.04 -11.00
N GLN A 13 2.09 -11.20 -11.27
CA GLN A 13 2.64 -12.50 -10.86
C GLN A 13 4.01 -12.77 -11.48
N HIS A 14 4.19 -12.46 -12.76
CA HIS A 14 5.49 -12.57 -13.43
C HIS A 14 6.57 -11.72 -12.73
N LYS A 15 6.27 -10.46 -12.48
CA LYS A 15 7.21 -9.53 -11.82
C LYS A 15 7.48 -9.96 -10.36
N LEU A 16 6.46 -10.40 -9.64
CA LEU A 16 6.59 -10.89 -8.27
C LEU A 16 7.46 -12.16 -8.23
N THR A 17 7.33 -13.06 -9.19
CA THR A 17 8.18 -14.25 -9.31
C THR A 17 9.67 -13.87 -9.43
N ILE A 18 10.01 -12.87 -10.26
CA ILE A 18 11.38 -12.40 -10.40
C ILE A 18 11.84 -11.73 -9.09
N MET A 19 10.98 -10.91 -8.49
CA MET A 19 11.27 -10.19 -7.25
C MET A 19 11.56 -11.12 -6.07
N ARG A 20 10.88 -12.27 -5.98
CA ARG A 20 11.07 -13.27 -4.92
C ARG A 20 12.43 -13.95 -4.97
N LYS A 21 13.08 -14.04 -6.13
CA LYS A 21 14.38 -14.73 -6.28
C LYS A 21 15.42 -14.08 -5.37
N LYS A 22 16.23 -14.92 -4.69
CA LYS A 22 17.31 -14.44 -3.82
C LYS A 22 18.40 -13.69 -4.57
N GLU A 23 18.58 -13.99 -5.87
CA GLU A 23 19.55 -13.36 -6.75
C GLU A 23 19.12 -11.96 -7.22
N THR A 24 17.86 -11.58 -7.04
CA THR A 24 17.36 -10.26 -7.43
C THR A 24 17.97 -9.18 -6.55
N GLY A 25 18.91 -8.42 -7.10
CA GLY A 25 19.60 -7.35 -6.39
C GLY A 25 18.70 -6.14 -6.10
N SER A 26 19.13 -5.26 -5.20
CA SER A 26 18.32 -4.11 -4.72
C SER A 26 17.87 -3.16 -5.85
N LYS A 27 18.68 -2.99 -6.90
CA LYS A 27 18.28 -2.18 -8.07
C LYS A 27 17.04 -2.75 -8.75
N ASP A 28 17.08 -4.02 -9.11
CA ASP A 28 15.99 -4.67 -9.84
C ASP A 28 14.77 -4.87 -8.94
N PHE A 29 15.00 -5.12 -7.65
CA PHE A 29 13.94 -5.19 -6.65
C PHE A 29 13.14 -3.87 -6.59
N ARG A 30 13.81 -2.71 -6.54
CA ARG A 30 13.14 -1.40 -6.56
C ARG A 30 12.35 -1.15 -7.85
N ILE A 31 12.93 -1.51 -9.01
CA ILE A 31 12.26 -1.36 -10.30
C ILE A 31 10.96 -2.20 -10.32
N LEU A 32 11.06 -3.47 -9.95
CA LEU A 32 9.91 -4.39 -9.91
C LEU A 32 8.85 -3.92 -8.92
N LEU A 33 9.27 -3.47 -7.72
CA LEU A 33 8.35 -2.95 -6.71
C LEU A 33 7.57 -1.74 -7.23
N ARG A 34 8.25 -0.79 -7.88
CA ARG A 34 7.60 0.37 -8.50
C ARG A 34 6.59 -0.04 -9.56
N GLU A 35 6.96 -0.96 -10.45
CA GLU A 35 6.10 -1.43 -11.53
C GLU A 35 4.87 -2.19 -11.02
N ILE A 36 5.05 -3.07 -10.02
CA ILE A 36 3.94 -3.77 -9.38
C ILE A 36 3.04 -2.76 -8.65
N SER A 37 3.60 -1.80 -7.94
CA SER A 37 2.85 -0.77 -7.22
C SER A 37 2.01 0.09 -8.16
N LEU A 38 2.51 0.40 -9.36
CA LEU A 38 1.72 1.11 -10.39
C LEU A 38 0.53 0.26 -10.86
N LEU A 39 0.76 -1.03 -11.17
CA LEU A 39 -0.29 -1.93 -11.62
C LEU A 39 -1.35 -2.18 -10.53
N MET A 40 -0.92 -2.38 -9.29
CA MET A 40 -1.83 -2.49 -8.15
C MET A 40 -2.58 -1.18 -7.91
N GLY A 41 -1.93 -0.03 -8.10
CA GLY A 41 -2.54 1.29 -8.03
C GLY A 41 -3.66 1.47 -9.03
N TYR A 42 -3.52 0.94 -10.23
CA TYR A 42 -4.57 0.93 -11.24
C TYR A 42 -5.80 0.16 -10.76
N GLU A 43 -5.63 -1.02 -10.17
CA GLU A 43 -6.72 -1.80 -9.62
C GLU A 43 -7.36 -1.16 -8.38
N ILE A 44 -6.56 -0.66 -7.47
CA ILE A 44 -7.06 -0.05 -6.22
C ILE A 44 -7.84 1.25 -6.47
N THR A 45 -7.72 1.85 -7.65
CA THR A 45 -8.41 3.08 -8.05
C THR A 45 -9.59 2.84 -9.00
N ARG A 46 -9.97 1.59 -9.25
CA ARG A 46 -10.98 1.21 -10.25
C ARG A 46 -12.37 1.80 -10.01
N ASP A 47 -12.76 2.00 -8.77
CA ASP A 47 -14.07 2.49 -8.33
C ASP A 47 -14.09 3.97 -7.96
N LEU A 48 -13.06 4.74 -8.33
CA LEU A 48 -13.06 6.18 -8.09
C LEU A 48 -14.25 6.85 -8.76
N PRO A 49 -15.00 7.70 -8.04
CA PRO A 49 -16.12 8.44 -8.62
C PRO A 49 -15.66 9.43 -9.67
N LEU A 50 -16.50 9.65 -10.67
CA LEU A 50 -16.25 10.58 -11.77
C LEU A 50 -17.32 11.65 -11.81
N ASP A 51 -16.91 12.90 -12.02
CA ASP A 51 -17.80 14.04 -12.29
C ASP A 51 -17.83 14.34 -13.78
N ASP A 52 -19.00 14.74 -14.28
CA ASP A 52 -19.14 15.26 -15.62
C ASP A 52 -18.64 16.72 -15.67
N VAL A 53 -17.80 17.04 -16.64
CA VAL A 53 -17.24 18.38 -16.85
C VAL A 53 -17.33 18.78 -18.31
N GLU A 54 -17.70 20.02 -18.55
CA GLU A 54 -17.66 20.57 -19.90
C GLU A 54 -16.21 20.87 -20.29
N ILE A 55 -15.81 20.37 -21.45
CA ILE A 55 -14.50 20.60 -22.05
C ILE A 55 -14.66 21.03 -23.52
N GLU A 56 -13.61 21.60 -24.06
CA GLU A 56 -13.49 21.88 -25.49
C GLU A 56 -12.31 21.10 -26.08
N THR A 57 -12.59 20.30 -27.08
CA THR A 57 -11.58 19.60 -27.88
C THR A 57 -11.14 20.49 -29.03
N PRO A 58 -10.10 20.17 -29.79
CA PRO A 58 -9.75 20.90 -30.99
C PRO A 58 -10.88 20.96 -32.07
N ILE A 59 -11.91 20.12 -31.91
CA ILE A 59 -13.00 20.00 -32.90
C ILE A 59 -14.32 20.61 -32.38
N CYS A 60 -14.72 20.31 -31.12
CA CYS A 60 -16.02 20.76 -30.60
C CYS A 60 -16.04 20.74 -29.06
N LYS A 61 -17.08 21.36 -28.49
CA LYS A 61 -17.44 21.23 -27.07
C LYS A 61 -18.07 19.87 -26.82
N MET A 62 -17.77 19.29 -25.65
CA MET A 62 -18.36 18.05 -25.20
C MET A 62 -18.35 17.94 -23.68
N THR A 63 -19.20 17.05 -23.13
CA THR A 63 -19.14 16.62 -21.76
C THR A 63 -18.15 15.43 -21.62
N ALA A 64 -17.22 15.52 -20.71
CA ALA A 64 -16.23 14.49 -20.42
C ALA A 64 -16.23 14.13 -18.93
N ARG A 65 -15.53 13.04 -18.56
CA ARG A 65 -15.47 12.57 -17.17
C ARG A 65 -14.12 12.86 -16.53
N LYS A 66 -14.14 13.33 -15.31
CA LYS A 66 -12.95 13.60 -14.48
C LYS A 66 -13.12 12.99 -13.10
N VAL A 67 -12.04 12.50 -12.51
CA VAL A 67 -12.07 11.98 -11.13
C VAL A 67 -12.59 13.05 -10.19
N SER A 68 -13.64 12.68 -9.43
CA SER A 68 -14.35 13.57 -8.52
C SER A 68 -13.51 14.00 -7.32
N GLY A 69 -13.87 15.15 -6.79
CA GLY A 69 -13.47 15.61 -5.45
C GLY A 69 -11.98 15.73 -5.20
N ARG A 70 -11.63 15.63 -3.93
CA ARG A 70 -10.24 15.57 -3.47
C ARG A 70 -9.70 14.18 -3.70
N LYS A 71 -8.62 14.10 -4.46
CA LYS A 71 -8.04 12.86 -4.98
C LYS A 71 -7.52 11.98 -3.83
N MET A 72 -6.31 11.52 -3.86
CA MET A 72 -5.80 10.59 -2.87
C MET A 72 -4.63 11.14 -2.08
N ALA A 73 -4.33 10.45 -0.99
CA ALA A 73 -3.07 10.53 -0.29
C ALA A 73 -2.46 9.13 -0.19
N ILE A 74 -1.16 9.05 -0.34
CA ILE A 74 -0.36 7.84 -0.17
C ILE A 74 0.34 7.96 1.18
N VAL A 75 0.22 6.95 2.01
CA VAL A 75 0.81 6.93 3.35
C VAL A 75 1.65 5.67 3.53
N PRO A 76 2.95 5.72 3.16
CA PRO A 76 3.84 4.61 3.42
C PRO A 76 4.12 4.43 4.91
N ILE A 77 4.12 3.17 5.34
CA ILE A 77 4.70 2.76 6.62
C ILE A 77 6.21 2.69 6.42
N LEU A 78 6.95 3.58 7.06
CA LEU A 78 8.39 3.65 6.94
C LEU A 78 9.05 2.41 7.61
N ARG A 79 10.11 1.86 7.05
CA ARG A 79 10.84 2.32 5.85
C ARG A 79 10.33 1.69 4.55
N ALA A 80 9.92 0.40 4.59
CA ALA A 80 9.70 -0.43 3.39
C ALA A 80 8.57 0.09 2.49
N GLY A 81 7.48 0.62 3.06
CA GLY A 81 6.34 1.18 2.31
C GLY A 81 6.73 2.30 1.36
N LEU A 82 7.84 3.00 1.64
CA LEU A 82 8.33 4.09 0.79
C LEU A 82 8.65 3.64 -0.64
N GLY A 83 9.10 2.39 -0.81
CA GLY A 83 9.41 1.83 -2.13
C GLY A 83 8.20 1.69 -3.07
N MET A 84 6.98 1.75 -2.52
CA MET A 84 5.74 1.65 -3.31
C MET A 84 5.21 3.01 -3.78
N VAL A 85 5.68 4.11 -3.18
CA VAL A 85 5.14 5.47 -3.41
C VAL A 85 5.31 5.93 -4.85
N GLU A 86 6.50 5.74 -5.43
CA GLU A 86 6.83 6.20 -6.79
C GLU A 86 5.90 5.59 -7.84
N GLY A 87 5.57 4.30 -7.72
CA GLY A 87 4.64 3.62 -8.62
C GLY A 87 3.25 4.26 -8.58
N LEU A 88 2.72 4.52 -7.38
CA LEU A 88 1.43 5.18 -7.20
C LEU A 88 1.44 6.64 -7.66
N GLN A 89 2.51 7.38 -7.42
CA GLN A 89 2.64 8.77 -7.89
C GLN A 89 2.77 8.87 -9.41
N THR A 90 3.34 7.86 -10.06
CA THR A 90 3.36 7.78 -11.53
C THR A 90 1.93 7.70 -12.08
N LEU A 91 1.04 6.96 -11.42
CA LEU A 91 -0.36 6.86 -11.81
C LEU A 91 -1.16 8.12 -11.44
N VAL A 92 -0.94 8.66 -10.24
CA VAL A 92 -1.66 9.84 -9.73
C VAL A 92 -0.65 10.89 -9.23
N PRO A 93 -0.07 11.70 -10.15
CA PRO A 93 1.00 12.65 -9.80
C PRO A 93 0.60 13.73 -8.79
N VAL A 94 -0.69 14.00 -8.68
CA VAL A 94 -1.25 15.00 -7.73
C VAL A 94 -1.57 14.41 -6.35
N ALA A 95 -1.32 13.12 -6.13
CA ALA A 95 -1.50 12.50 -4.83
C ALA A 95 -0.56 13.15 -3.80
N LYS A 96 -1.10 13.50 -2.63
CA LYS A 96 -0.28 13.96 -1.51
C LYS A 96 0.37 12.76 -0.84
N VAL A 97 1.54 12.95 -0.24
CA VAL A 97 2.24 11.90 0.50
C VAL A 97 2.34 12.30 1.96
N GLY A 98 1.88 11.43 2.84
CA GLY A 98 2.14 11.48 4.27
C GLY A 98 3.07 10.34 4.65
N HIS A 99 3.62 10.36 5.85
CA HIS A 99 4.54 9.31 6.31
C HIS A 99 4.20 8.93 7.74
N ILE A 100 4.19 7.62 8.01
CA ILE A 100 4.08 7.07 9.36
C ILE A 100 5.31 6.19 9.59
N GLY A 101 6.11 6.53 10.60
CA GLY A 101 7.27 5.75 11.01
C GLY A 101 6.96 4.99 12.29
N LEU A 102 7.06 3.66 12.20
CA LEU A 102 6.84 2.74 13.29
C LEU A 102 8.05 1.82 13.44
N TYR A 103 8.41 1.50 14.68
CA TYR A 103 9.32 0.40 14.97
C TYR A 103 8.75 -0.46 16.08
N ARG A 104 9.17 -1.70 16.14
CA ARG A 104 8.80 -2.61 17.22
C ARG A 104 9.83 -2.50 18.32
N ASP A 105 9.39 -2.12 19.52
CA ASP A 105 10.23 -2.12 20.70
C ASP A 105 10.69 -3.54 21.03
N GLU A 106 11.98 -3.76 21.19
CA GLU A 106 12.57 -5.10 21.40
C GLU A 106 12.19 -5.71 22.76
N THR A 107 11.88 -4.85 23.75
CA THR A 107 11.57 -5.29 25.12
C THR A 107 10.08 -5.54 25.30
N THR A 108 9.24 -4.60 24.85
CA THR A 108 7.79 -4.66 25.06
C THR A 108 7.05 -5.33 23.90
N HIS A 109 7.71 -5.51 22.76
CA HIS A 109 7.14 -5.95 21.49
C HIS A 109 5.98 -5.08 20.96
N ASN A 110 5.76 -3.91 21.56
CA ASN A 110 4.77 -2.95 21.12
C ASN A 110 5.32 -2.09 19.96
N SER A 111 4.42 -1.63 19.09
CA SER A 111 4.78 -0.64 18.07
C SER A 111 4.97 0.73 18.72
N VAL A 112 6.06 1.37 18.38
CA VAL A 112 6.38 2.74 18.81
C VAL A 112 6.38 3.66 17.59
N VAL A 113 5.60 4.73 17.67
CA VAL A 113 5.55 5.77 16.64
C VAL A 113 6.74 6.71 16.84
N TYR A 114 7.65 6.77 15.88
CA TYR A 114 8.77 7.72 15.93
C TYR A 114 8.61 8.88 14.93
N TYR A 115 7.71 8.77 13.97
CA TYR A 115 7.45 9.81 12.99
C TYR A 115 6.01 9.74 12.46
N CYS A 116 5.36 10.90 12.37
CA CYS A 116 4.06 11.01 11.74
C CYS A 116 3.90 12.40 11.14
N LYS A 117 3.91 12.49 9.81
CA LYS A 117 3.65 13.72 9.07
C LYS A 117 2.61 13.44 7.99
N LEU A 118 1.43 14.02 8.12
CA LEU A 118 0.30 13.80 7.21
C LEU A 118 -0.17 15.14 6.61
N PRO A 119 -0.79 15.13 5.41
CA PRO A 119 -1.47 16.29 4.87
C PRO A 119 -2.57 16.79 5.82
N GLU A 120 -2.74 18.12 5.94
CA GLU A 120 -3.76 18.70 6.82
C GLU A 120 -5.18 18.26 6.48
N ASP A 121 -5.46 18.04 5.19
CA ASP A 121 -6.76 17.60 4.66
C ASP A 121 -6.87 16.09 4.47
N ILE A 122 -6.07 15.29 5.20
CA ILE A 122 -5.98 13.82 5.05
C ILE A 122 -7.35 13.14 5.22
N SER A 123 -8.18 13.63 6.15
CA SER A 123 -9.52 13.08 6.43
C SER A 123 -10.52 13.20 5.27
N GLN A 124 -10.22 14.07 4.28
CA GLN A 124 -11.08 14.31 3.13
C GLN A 124 -10.61 13.56 1.86
N ARG A 125 -9.62 12.67 2.00
CA ARG A 125 -8.98 11.97 0.89
C ARG A 125 -9.22 10.48 0.96
N LEU A 126 -9.17 9.82 -0.20
CA LEU A 126 -8.88 8.38 -0.23
C LEU A 126 -7.43 8.20 0.22
N VAL A 127 -7.22 7.47 1.30
CA VAL A 127 -5.90 7.18 1.85
C VAL A 127 -5.47 5.79 1.45
N ILE A 128 -4.38 5.67 0.70
CA ILE A 128 -3.74 4.39 0.40
C ILE A 128 -2.55 4.22 1.32
N VAL A 129 -2.68 3.33 2.29
CA VAL A 129 -1.57 2.92 3.16
C VAL A 129 -0.75 1.88 2.44
N THR A 130 0.57 2.04 2.38
CA THR A 130 1.46 1.09 1.69
C THR A 130 2.46 0.46 2.62
N ASP A 131 2.52 -0.87 2.58
CA ASP A 131 3.55 -1.69 3.21
C ASP A 131 3.77 -2.94 2.35
N PRO A 132 4.99 -3.25 1.88
CA PRO A 132 5.21 -4.43 1.06
C PRO A 132 4.83 -5.75 1.73
N MET A 133 4.90 -5.82 3.06
CA MET A 133 4.78 -7.08 3.80
C MET A 133 3.71 -7.01 4.88
N LEU A 134 2.57 -7.64 4.66
CA LEU A 134 1.56 -7.84 5.70
C LEU A 134 1.81 -9.17 6.42
N ALA A 135 2.76 -9.18 7.37
CA ALA A 135 3.14 -10.36 8.13
C ALA A 135 2.20 -10.59 9.32
N THR A 136 2.52 -10.03 10.50
CA THR A 136 1.69 -10.14 11.71
C THR A 136 0.52 -9.14 11.75
N GLY A 137 0.53 -8.14 10.88
CA GLY A 137 -0.47 -7.07 10.83
C GLY A 137 -0.30 -5.95 11.88
N GLY A 138 0.67 -6.07 12.80
CA GLY A 138 0.84 -5.08 13.88
C GLY A 138 1.02 -3.67 13.39
N SER A 139 2.09 -3.40 12.63
CA SER A 139 2.38 -2.05 12.10
C SER A 139 1.26 -1.51 11.21
N SER A 140 0.60 -2.37 10.44
CA SER A 140 -0.54 -1.97 9.62
C SER A 140 -1.72 -1.55 10.50
N CYS A 141 -2.08 -2.34 11.53
CA CYS A 141 -3.16 -1.98 12.45
C CYS A 141 -2.89 -0.66 13.17
N ASP A 142 -1.67 -0.46 13.68
CA ASP A 142 -1.31 0.77 14.38
C ASP A 142 -1.37 2.00 13.45
N ALA A 143 -0.88 1.88 12.21
CA ALA A 143 -0.97 2.94 11.21
C ALA A 143 -2.43 3.27 10.84
N LEU A 144 -3.28 2.25 10.69
CA LEU A 144 -4.69 2.41 10.40
C LEU A 144 -5.43 3.09 11.57
N ALA A 145 -5.14 2.70 12.81
CA ALA A 145 -5.69 3.35 14.01
C ALA A 145 -5.34 4.83 14.05
N MET A 146 -4.06 5.17 13.83
CA MET A 146 -3.59 6.55 13.79
C MET A 146 -4.26 7.41 12.72
N LEU A 147 -4.57 6.83 11.56
CA LEU A 147 -5.28 7.55 10.50
C LEU A 147 -6.75 7.77 10.87
N LYS A 148 -7.40 6.79 11.49
CA LYS A 148 -8.78 6.92 11.97
C LYS A 148 -8.92 7.95 13.09
N GLU A 149 -7.97 8.03 14.01
CA GLU A 149 -7.89 9.09 15.03
C GLU A 149 -7.82 10.50 14.41
N ARG A 150 -7.32 10.62 13.17
CA ARG A 150 -7.29 11.86 12.40
C ARG A 150 -8.51 12.07 11.50
N GLY A 151 -9.55 11.26 11.70
CA GLY A 151 -10.82 11.38 10.99
C GLY A 151 -10.83 10.79 9.59
N CYS A 152 -9.84 9.97 9.20
CA CYS A 152 -9.85 9.27 7.93
C CYS A 152 -10.89 8.15 7.94
N THR A 153 -11.81 8.18 6.98
CA THR A 153 -12.89 7.19 6.84
C THR A 153 -12.79 6.36 5.57
N ASN A 154 -12.04 6.83 4.57
CA ASN A 154 -11.84 6.13 3.31
C ASN A 154 -10.38 5.70 3.20
N ILE A 155 -10.08 4.52 3.74
CA ILE A 155 -8.71 3.98 3.84
C ILE A 155 -8.66 2.63 3.12
N ARG A 156 -7.60 2.41 2.34
CA ARG A 156 -7.26 1.14 1.70
C ARG A 156 -5.85 0.75 2.10
N LEU A 157 -5.65 -0.51 2.44
CA LEU A 157 -4.31 -1.07 2.72
C LEU A 157 -3.80 -1.79 1.49
N MET A 158 -2.63 -1.42 0.99
CA MET A 158 -1.98 -2.02 -0.16
C MET A 158 -0.68 -2.69 0.27
N CYS A 159 -0.61 -4.01 0.14
CA CYS A 159 0.57 -4.81 0.44
C CYS A 159 0.97 -5.65 -0.77
N LEU A 160 2.27 -5.92 -0.91
CA LEU A 160 2.75 -6.77 -1.99
C LEU A 160 2.48 -8.25 -1.69
N VAL A 161 2.89 -8.70 -0.50
CA VAL A 161 2.69 -10.07 -0.02
C VAL A 161 2.09 -10.05 1.38
N ALA A 162 1.16 -10.95 1.62
CA ALA A 162 0.48 -11.07 2.91
C ALA A 162 0.51 -12.50 3.44
N ALA A 163 0.53 -12.65 4.77
CA ALA A 163 0.23 -13.91 5.46
C ALA A 163 -1.22 -13.92 5.95
N PRO A 164 -1.87 -15.09 6.05
CA PRO A 164 -3.23 -15.22 6.57
C PRO A 164 -3.41 -14.59 7.95
N GLU A 165 -2.41 -14.70 8.81
CA GLU A 165 -2.40 -14.16 10.17
C GLU A 165 -2.53 -12.62 10.18
N GLY A 166 -1.78 -11.95 9.31
CA GLY A 166 -1.83 -10.49 9.18
C GLY A 166 -3.15 -10.01 8.60
N ILE A 167 -3.66 -10.71 7.58
CA ILE A 167 -4.97 -10.43 6.98
C ILE A 167 -6.07 -10.54 8.04
N ALA A 168 -6.11 -11.68 8.77
CA ALA A 168 -7.11 -11.92 9.80
C ALA A 168 -7.08 -10.85 10.91
N ARG A 169 -5.89 -10.42 11.30
CA ARG A 169 -5.73 -9.36 12.30
C ARG A 169 -6.28 -8.03 11.80
N VAL A 170 -5.91 -7.59 10.61
CA VAL A 170 -6.41 -6.33 10.04
C VAL A 170 -7.93 -6.38 9.87
N GLN A 171 -8.49 -7.47 9.35
CA GLN A 171 -9.94 -7.62 9.19
C GLN A 171 -10.70 -7.59 10.52
N LYS A 172 -10.10 -8.12 11.59
CA LYS A 172 -10.68 -8.11 12.93
C LYS A 172 -10.64 -6.72 13.57
N GLU A 173 -9.50 -6.03 13.50
CA GLU A 173 -9.27 -4.74 14.16
C GLU A 173 -9.81 -3.56 13.33
N HIS A 174 -9.82 -3.70 12.00
CA HIS A 174 -10.25 -2.67 11.04
C HIS A 174 -11.21 -3.24 9.99
N PRO A 175 -12.43 -3.66 10.38
CA PRO A 175 -13.39 -4.31 9.49
C PRO A 175 -13.95 -3.41 8.38
N ASP A 176 -13.61 -2.16 8.37
CA ASP A 176 -13.99 -1.11 7.42
C ASP A 176 -12.87 -0.76 6.42
N VAL A 177 -11.70 -1.42 6.50
CA VAL A 177 -10.56 -1.18 5.62
C VAL A 177 -10.36 -2.34 4.67
N ASP A 178 -10.45 -2.09 3.37
CA ASP A 178 -10.17 -3.10 2.35
C ASP A 178 -8.66 -3.32 2.19
N ILE A 179 -8.29 -4.59 1.98
CA ILE A 179 -6.91 -5.05 1.85
C ILE A 179 -6.66 -5.48 0.40
N TYR A 180 -5.66 -4.90 -0.24
CA TYR A 180 -5.24 -5.21 -1.60
C TYR A 180 -3.85 -5.85 -1.57
N VAL A 181 -3.72 -7.05 -2.13
CA VAL A 181 -2.46 -7.81 -2.13
C VAL A 181 -2.18 -8.41 -3.49
N ALA A 182 -0.89 -8.52 -3.86
CA ALA A 182 -0.49 -9.22 -5.07
C ALA A 182 -0.36 -10.73 -4.84
N ALA A 183 -0.10 -11.16 -3.61
CA ALA A 183 -0.11 -12.58 -3.24
C ALA A 183 -0.45 -12.76 -1.76
N VAL A 184 -1.11 -13.90 -1.47
CA VAL A 184 -1.27 -14.42 -0.11
C VAL A 184 -0.41 -15.68 -0.02
N ASP A 185 0.53 -15.68 0.91
CA ASP A 185 1.45 -16.79 1.15
C ASP A 185 0.93 -17.73 2.24
N GLU A 186 1.66 -18.82 2.53
CA GLU A 186 1.14 -19.93 3.31
C GLU A 186 0.95 -19.60 4.80
N CYS A 187 1.98 -18.99 5.42
CA CYS A 187 1.99 -18.73 6.88
C CYS A 187 3.17 -17.84 7.28
N LEU A 188 3.30 -17.62 8.58
CA LEU A 188 4.51 -17.06 9.20
C LEU A 188 5.41 -18.15 9.78
N ASN A 189 6.73 -17.98 9.66
CA ASN A 189 7.68 -18.80 10.39
C ASN A 189 7.83 -18.33 11.86
N ARG A 190 8.73 -19.00 12.63
CA ARG A 190 8.96 -18.68 14.06
C ARG A 190 9.50 -17.27 14.30
N ASP A 191 10.17 -16.68 13.29
CA ASP A 191 10.74 -15.33 13.35
C ASP A 191 9.78 -14.28 12.75
N ALA A 192 8.51 -14.67 12.52
CA ALA A 192 7.45 -13.86 11.91
C ALA A 192 7.73 -13.39 10.47
N TYR A 193 8.57 -14.12 9.73
CA TYR A 193 8.70 -13.93 8.28
C TYR A 193 7.61 -14.69 7.53
N ILE A 194 7.11 -14.09 6.45
CA ILE A 194 6.17 -14.73 5.53
C ILE A 194 6.87 -15.87 4.78
N VAL A 195 6.20 -17.01 4.67
CA VAL A 195 6.67 -18.21 3.97
C VAL A 195 5.71 -18.57 2.84
N PRO A 196 6.21 -18.73 1.59
CA PRO A 196 7.61 -18.64 1.14
C PRO A 196 8.18 -17.23 1.12
N GLY A 197 7.34 -16.18 1.09
CA GLY A 197 7.73 -14.79 1.21
C GLY A 197 8.67 -14.27 0.13
N LEU A 198 9.40 -13.24 0.48
CA LEU A 198 10.46 -12.63 -0.34
C LEU A 198 11.63 -12.08 0.52
N GLY A 199 11.75 -12.54 1.77
CA GLY A 199 12.72 -12.04 2.74
C GLY A 199 12.28 -10.71 3.37
N ASP A 200 13.25 -9.94 3.90
CA ASP A 200 12.99 -8.59 4.41
C ASP A 200 12.94 -7.59 3.25
N ALA A 201 11.75 -7.02 3.03
CA ALA A 201 11.55 -6.06 1.93
C ALA A 201 12.35 -4.77 2.15
N GLY A 202 12.46 -4.29 3.38
CA GLY A 202 13.23 -3.09 3.71
C GLY A 202 14.71 -3.26 3.37
N ASP A 203 15.32 -4.34 3.82
CA ASP A 203 16.72 -4.65 3.52
C ASP A 203 16.95 -4.84 2.01
N ARG A 204 16.04 -5.51 1.32
CA ARG A 204 16.13 -5.70 -0.14
C ARG A 204 15.97 -4.39 -0.92
N ILE A 205 15.09 -3.48 -0.47
CA ILE A 205 14.89 -2.15 -1.09
C ILE A 205 16.14 -1.28 -0.89
N PHE A 206 16.66 -1.24 0.35
CA PHE A 206 17.68 -0.27 0.74
C PHE A 206 19.11 -0.83 0.72
N GLY A 207 19.27 -2.15 0.57
CA GLY A 207 20.57 -2.80 0.56
C GLY A 207 21.27 -2.75 1.91
N THR A 208 20.51 -2.91 3.00
CA THR A 208 21.02 -2.79 4.38
C THR A 208 21.52 -4.11 4.97
N LYS A 209 21.41 -5.20 4.24
CA LYS A 209 22.05 -6.52 4.52
C LYS A 209 22.61 -7.13 3.26
#